data_5fddef8ec08efcf6d3e792533e54ad2b
#
_entry.id   5fddef8ec08efcf6d3e792533e54ad2b
#
_cell.length_a   1.000
_cell.length_b   1.000
_cell.length_c   1.000
_cell.angle_alpha   90.00
_cell.angle_beta   90.00
_cell.angle_gamma   90.00
#
_symmetry.space_group_name_H-M   'P 1'
#
loop_
_entity.id
_entity.type
_entity.pdbx_description
1 polymer ?
#
loop_
_entity_poly.entity_id
_entity_poly.type
_entity_poly.pdbx_seq_one_letter_code
_entity_poly.pdbx_strand_id
1 'polypeptide(L)'
;DHMVADNNTQRNASTAGVDTSVELCGLRLDNPVVPASGTFGYGNEFKDFYDINILGSFSFKGTTREPRFGNPTPRIAECTAGMINAVGLQNPGIDAVIREELPRLRSFFHKPVIANISGFSVEEYAYCCERIDREEQVGIIEVNVSCPNVRHGGMSFGTSPEAAAEVTRAVKRVT
;
A
#
# COMPACT_ATOMS: atom_id res chain seq x y z
N ASP A 1 31.36 19.13 39.23
CA ASP A 1 31.16 17.68 39.09
C ASP A 1 29.70 17.36 39.23
N HIS A 2 28.96 17.40 38.17
CA HIS A 2 27.63 16.80 38.09
C HIS A 2 27.65 15.71 37.01
N MET A 3 27.71 14.47 37.48
CA MET A 3 27.46 13.29 36.66
C MET A 3 26.04 13.36 36.16
N VAL A 4 25.85 13.51 34.86
CA VAL A 4 24.59 13.24 34.18
C VAL A 4 24.53 11.73 33.96
N ALA A 5 23.69 11.06 34.72
CA ALA A 5 23.46 9.64 34.59
C ALA A 5 22.83 9.35 33.21
N ASP A 6 23.49 8.47 32.50
CA ASP A 6 23.10 7.98 31.18
C ASP A 6 21.87 7.05 31.32
N ASN A 7 20.68 7.56 31.07
CA ASN A 7 19.40 6.87 31.20
C ASN A 7 19.01 6.08 29.94
N ASN A 8 19.98 5.58 29.17
CA ASN A 8 19.70 4.89 27.90
C ASN A 8 19.88 3.37 27.93
N THR A 9 19.72 2.73 29.11
CA THR A 9 19.97 1.27 29.24
C THR A 9 18.78 0.47 29.75
N GLN A 10 17.53 0.88 29.50
CA GLN A 10 16.36 0.04 29.87
C GLN A 10 15.23 0.11 28.86
N ARG A 11 15.45 -0.27 27.60
CA ARG A 11 14.38 -0.64 26.68
C ARG A 11 14.66 -1.91 25.87
N ASN A 12 15.45 -2.79 26.39
CA ASN A 12 15.53 -4.20 25.92
C ASN A 12 14.93 -5.11 26.98
N ALA A 13 13.68 -4.87 27.38
CA ALA A 13 12.88 -5.95 27.92
C ALA A 13 12.57 -6.89 26.75
N SER A 14 13.35 -7.94 26.64
CA SER A 14 13.22 -9.00 25.68
C SER A 14 11.76 -9.47 25.64
N THR A 15 11.08 -9.24 24.51
CA THR A 15 9.95 -10.06 24.09
C THR A 15 10.42 -11.42 23.62
N ALA A 16 11.54 -11.90 24.18
CA ALA A 16 12.13 -13.19 23.91
C ALA A 16 11.12 -14.27 24.32
N GLY A 17 10.36 -14.77 23.35
CA GLY A 17 9.45 -15.88 23.53
C GLY A 17 8.11 -15.81 22.80
N VAL A 18 7.68 -14.66 22.31
CA VAL A 18 6.41 -14.56 21.58
C VAL A 18 6.71 -14.43 20.09
N ASP A 19 6.40 -15.48 19.31
CA ASP A 19 6.43 -15.41 17.84
C ASP A 19 5.17 -14.68 17.38
N THR A 20 5.34 -13.48 16.81
CA THR A 20 4.26 -12.66 16.24
C THR A 20 4.16 -12.80 14.74
N SER A 21 4.97 -13.65 14.12
CA SER A 21 4.95 -13.86 12.69
C SER A 21 3.60 -14.42 12.21
N VAL A 22 3.21 -14.02 11.01
CA VAL A 22 2.00 -14.50 10.34
C VAL A 22 2.31 -14.87 8.90
N GLU A 23 1.51 -15.73 8.32
CA GLU A 23 1.57 -16.05 6.91
C GLU A 23 0.38 -15.38 6.19
N LEU A 24 0.67 -14.67 5.10
CA LEU A 24 -0.32 -14.03 4.24
C LEU A 24 0.02 -14.32 2.78
N CYS A 25 -0.87 -14.97 2.06
CA CYS A 25 -0.68 -15.35 0.65
C CYS A 25 0.64 -16.10 0.38
N GLY A 26 1.06 -16.97 1.30
CA GLY A 26 2.35 -17.69 1.20
C GLY A 26 3.58 -16.87 1.59
N LEU A 27 3.42 -15.59 1.92
CA LEU A 27 4.48 -14.72 2.41
C LEU A 27 4.49 -14.68 3.93
N ARG A 28 5.65 -14.98 4.54
CA ARG A 28 5.84 -14.83 5.99
C ARG A 28 6.16 -13.38 6.32
N LEU A 29 5.37 -12.79 7.21
CA LEU A 29 5.57 -11.47 7.80
C LEU A 29 6.05 -11.63 9.25
N ASP A 30 6.96 -10.77 9.72
CA ASP A 30 7.49 -10.83 11.09
C ASP A 30 6.43 -10.56 12.17
N ASN A 31 5.41 -9.79 11.77
CA ASN A 31 4.26 -9.47 12.63
C ASN A 31 3.05 -9.05 11.74
N PRO A 32 1.83 -9.03 12.30
CA PRO A 32 0.61 -8.73 11.54
C PRO A 32 0.33 -7.24 11.33
N VAL A 33 1.24 -6.34 11.73
CA VAL A 33 1.00 -4.90 11.60
C VAL A 33 1.28 -4.44 10.18
N VAL A 34 0.21 -4.13 9.46
CA VAL A 34 0.24 -3.72 8.05
C VAL A 34 -0.61 -2.47 7.87
N PRO A 35 -0.02 -1.28 7.77
CA PRO A 35 -0.74 -0.06 7.38
C PRO A 35 -1.48 -0.23 6.06
N ALA A 36 -2.73 0.20 6.04
CA ALA A 36 -3.61 0.08 4.88
C ALA A 36 -3.24 1.08 3.78
N SER A 37 -3.54 0.72 2.53
CA SER A 37 -3.36 1.62 1.40
C SER A 37 -4.14 2.93 1.57
N GLY A 38 -3.58 4.03 1.07
CA GLY A 38 -4.15 5.36 1.20
C GLY A 38 -3.88 6.06 2.54
N THR A 39 -3.37 5.34 3.55
CA THR A 39 -3.02 5.91 4.86
C THR A 39 -1.51 6.05 5.07
N PHE A 40 -0.70 5.40 4.24
CA PHE A 40 0.74 5.29 4.43
C PHE A 40 1.57 5.75 3.22
N GLY A 41 0.94 6.23 2.15
CA GLY A 41 1.62 6.67 0.93
C GLY A 41 2.51 5.58 0.35
N TYR A 42 3.77 5.91 0.13
CA TYR A 42 4.85 4.96 -0.19
C TYR A 42 5.85 4.81 0.98
N GLY A 43 5.44 5.15 2.21
CA GLY A 43 6.24 5.03 3.42
C GLY A 43 7.25 6.17 3.64
N ASN A 44 7.49 7.00 2.64
CA ASN A 44 8.54 8.00 2.65
C ASN A 44 8.34 9.09 3.72
N GLU A 45 7.08 9.45 3.99
CA GLU A 45 6.74 10.45 5.00
C GLU A 45 6.91 9.94 6.44
N PHE A 46 6.83 8.62 6.64
CA PHE A 46 6.85 8.01 7.97
C PHE A 46 8.26 7.64 8.45
N LYS A 47 9.22 7.42 7.54
CA LYS A 47 10.59 7.06 7.90
C LYS A 47 11.31 8.11 8.77
N ASP A 48 10.86 9.35 8.72
CA ASP A 48 11.46 10.45 9.50
C ASP A 48 10.91 10.50 10.94
N PHE A 49 9.84 9.75 11.24
CA PHE A 49 9.23 9.69 12.57
C PHE A 49 9.69 8.45 13.36
N TYR A 50 9.90 7.32 12.69
CA TYR A 50 10.34 6.06 13.30
C TYR A 50 10.91 5.11 12.24
N ASP A 51 11.63 4.08 12.68
CA ASP A 51 12.07 3.01 11.79
C ASP A 51 10.87 2.15 11.36
N ILE A 52 10.41 2.35 10.14
CA ILE A 52 9.25 1.63 9.60
C ILE A 52 9.51 0.14 9.38
N ASN A 53 10.76 -0.34 9.49
CA ASN A 53 11.08 -1.78 9.45
C ASN A 53 10.55 -2.56 10.66
N ILE A 54 10.00 -1.89 11.69
CA ILE A 54 9.25 -2.55 12.75
C ILE A 54 7.92 -3.14 12.28
N LEU A 55 7.36 -2.67 11.15
CA LEU A 55 6.12 -3.17 10.56
C LEU A 55 6.35 -4.55 9.91
N GLY A 56 5.34 -5.38 9.84
CA GLY A 56 5.39 -6.64 9.09
C GLY A 56 5.46 -6.39 7.58
N SER A 57 4.69 -5.44 7.10
CA SER A 57 4.65 -4.93 5.73
C SER A 57 3.84 -3.63 5.73
N PHE A 58 3.56 -3.07 4.56
CA PHE A 58 2.49 -2.09 4.36
C PHE A 58 1.94 -2.16 2.93
N SER A 59 0.67 -1.75 2.76
CA SER A 59 0.07 -1.59 1.44
C SER A 59 0.28 -0.16 0.96
N PHE A 60 1.00 0.01 -0.13
CA PHE A 60 1.25 1.34 -0.67
C PHE A 60 0.02 1.93 -1.39
N LYS A 61 0.11 3.21 -1.75
CA LYS A 61 -0.97 3.96 -2.39
C LYS A 61 -1.49 3.28 -3.65
N GLY A 62 -2.82 3.17 -3.75
CA GLY A 62 -3.49 2.63 -4.92
C GLY A 62 -2.98 3.26 -6.20
N THR A 63 -2.45 2.42 -7.09
CA THR A 63 -1.72 2.81 -8.29
C THR A 63 -2.51 2.42 -9.52
N THR A 64 -2.61 3.33 -10.48
CA THR A 64 -3.28 3.16 -11.77
C THR A 64 -2.26 3.13 -12.91
N ARG A 65 -2.70 2.72 -14.11
CA ARG A 65 -1.86 2.74 -15.29
C ARG A 65 -1.28 4.12 -15.54
N GLU A 66 -2.15 5.11 -15.69
CA GLU A 66 -1.76 6.50 -15.91
C GLU A 66 -1.72 7.28 -14.57
N PRO A 67 -0.89 8.33 -14.47
CA PRO A 67 -0.86 9.18 -13.30
C PRO A 67 -2.20 9.89 -13.09
N ARG A 68 -2.55 10.12 -11.82
CA ARG A 68 -3.77 10.84 -11.44
C ARG A 68 -3.45 11.95 -10.45
N PHE A 69 -3.91 13.14 -10.73
CA PHE A 69 -3.77 14.29 -9.81
C PHE A 69 -4.80 14.26 -8.67
N GLY A 70 -5.81 13.39 -8.78
CA GLY A 70 -6.93 13.38 -7.85
C GLY A 70 -7.96 14.47 -8.14
N ASN A 71 -8.88 14.66 -7.19
CA ASN A 71 -9.92 15.68 -7.29
C ASN A 71 -9.36 17.07 -6.98
N PRO A 72 -9.98 18.15 -7.47
CA PRO A 72 -9.67 19.52 -7.04
C PRO A 72 -9.85 19.71 -5.54
N THR A 73 -9.09 20.64 -4.96
CA THR A 73 -9.26 21.06 -3.56
C THR A 73 -10.44 22.06 -3.42
N PRO A 74 -11.10 22.11 -2.23
CA PRO A 74 -10.86 21.31 -1.02
C PRO A 74 -11.37 19.86 -1.19
N ARG A 75 -10.60 18.90 -0.71
CA ARG A 75 -10.92 17.46 -0.83
C ARG A 75 -10.82 16.69 0.49
N ILE A 76 -10.68 17.44 1.57
CA ILE A 76 -10.69 16.95 2.96
C ILE A 76 -11.56 17.91 3.77
N ALA A 77 -12.40 17.35 4.64
CA ALA A 77 -13.21 18.13 5.58
C ALA A 77 -13.31 17.40 6.91
N GLU A 78 -13.22 18.15 8.01
CA GLU A 78 -13.46 17.62 9.35
C GLU A 78 -14.95 17.41 9.60
N CYS A 79 -15.29 16.44 10.43
CA CYS A 79 -16.61 16.20 10.96
C CYS A 79 -16.52 15.82 12.44
N THR A 80 -17.66 15.75 13.16
CA THR A 80 -17.72 15.61 14.62
C THR A 80 -16.89 14.45 15.19
N ALA A 81 -16.71 13.34 14.44
CA ALA A 81 -16.01 12.15 14.91
C ALA A 81 -14.96 11.64 13.92
N GLY A 82 -14.48 12.48 13.02
CA GLY A 82 -13.49 12.04 12.03
C GLY A 82 -13.27 13.03 10.90
N MET A 83 -12.87 12.50 9.76
CA MET A 83 -12.53 13.26 8.56
C MET A 83 -13.20 12.64 7.34
N ILE A 84 -13.82 13.45 6.52
CA ILE A 84 -14.37 13.08 5.22
C ILE A 84 -13.34 13.45 4.16
N ASN A 85 -13.10 12.57 3.19
CA ASN A 85 -12.21 12.86 2.09
C ASN A 85 -12.79 12.47 0.73
N ALA A 86 -12.32 13.17 -0.28
CA ALA A 86 -12.57 12.90 -1.69
C ALA A 86 -11.27 13.09 -2.48
N VAL A 87 -10.20 12.39 -2.08
CA VAL A 87 -8.86 12.55 -2.67
C VAL A 87 -8.85 12.19 -4.16
N GLY A 88 -9.64 11.21 -4.59
CA GLY A 88 -9.76 10.88 -6.02
C GLY A 88 -8.59 10.03 -6.55
N LEU A 89 -8.05 9.14 -5.71
CA LEU A 89 -7.02 8.19 -6.10
C LEU A 89 -5.77 8.86 -6.70
N GLN A 90 -5.29 9.93 -6.08
CA GLN A 90 -4.05 10.58 -6.50
C GLN A 90 -2.88 9.60 -6.41
N ASN A 91 -2.18 9.40 -7.53
CA ASN A 91 -1.01 8.53 -7.60
C ASN A 91 -0.16 8.87 -8.85
N PRO A 92 1.14 8.53 -8.87
CA PRO A 92 2.03 8.90 -9.97
C PRO A 92 1.94 7.97 -11.20
N GLY A 93 1.11 6.94 -11.17
CA GLY A 93 1.04 5.92 -12.21
C GLY A 93 2.07 4.80 -12.06
N ILE A 94 1.79 3.63 -12.66
CA ILE A 94 2.57 2.40 -12.47
C ILE A 94 4.03 2.57 -12.90
N ASP A 95 4.29 3.30 -13.97
CA ASP A 95 5.66 3.47 -14.50
C ASP A 95 6.54 4.30 -13.56
N ALA A 96 5.98 5.34 -12.94
CA ALA A 96 6.69 6.15 -11.95
C ALA A 96 6.88 5.39 -10.64
N VAL A 97 5.89 4.58 -10.22
CA VAL A 97 6.05 3.71 -9.04
C VAL A 97 7.23 2.77 -9.21
N ILE A 98 7.33 2.09 -10.35
CA ILE A 98 8.42 1.13 -10.62
C ILE A 98 9.76 1.86 -10.75
N ARG A 99 9.80 2.98 -11.45
CA ARG A 99 11.06 3.67 -11.76
C ARG A 99 11.57 4.55 -10.63
N GLU A 100 10.71 5.08 -9.78
CA GLU A 100 11.06 6.12 -8.80
C GLU A 100 10.70 5.72 -7.37
N GLU A 101 9.43 5.32 -7.10
CA GLU A 101 8.98 5.09 -5.73
C GLU A 101 9.56 3.80 -5.12
N LEU A 102 9.55 2.68 -5.84
CA LEU A 102 10.13 1.43 -5.35
C LEU A 102 11.64 1.51 -5.14
N PRO A 103 12.47 2.07 -6.05
CA PRO A 103 13.88 2.29 -5.77
C PRO A 103 14.14 3.18 -4.56
N ARG A 104 13.35 4.24 -4.38
CA ARG A 104 13.42 5.08 -3.19
C ARG A 104 13.07 4.30 -1.92
N LEU A 105 11.99 3.52 -1.97
CA LEU A 105 11.53 2.70 -0.85
C LEU A 105 12.59 1.69 -0.40
N ARG A 106 13.27 1.01 -1.32
CA ARG A 106 14.35 0.05 -1.03
C ARG A 106 15.49 0.64 -0.20
N SER A 107 15.69 1.95 -0.25
CA SER A 107 16.77 2.60 0.50
C SER A 107 16.51 2.68 2.01
N PHE A 108 15.27 2.48 2.47
CA PHE A 108 14.91 2.61 3.89
C PHE A 108 13.92 1.54 4.40
N PHE A 109 13.29 0.76 3.53
CA PHE A 109 12.42 -0.36 3.92
C PHE A 109 12.87 -1.64 3.22
N HIS A 110 13.20 -2.68 4.00
CA HIS A 110 13.92 -3.86 3.52
C HIS A 110 13.05 -5.14 3.51
N LYS A 111 11.75 -4.98 3.68
CA LYS A 111 10.77 -6.08 3.68
C LYS A 111 9.90 -6.02 2.42
N PRO A 112 9.26 -7.14 2.06
CA PRO A 112 8.26 -7.13 1.01
C PRO A 112 7.10 -6.19 1.31
N VAL A 113 6.59 -5.52 0.29
CA VAL A 113 5.43 -4.63 0.37
C VAL A 113 4.22 -5.22 -0.36
N ILE A 114 3.06 -4.69 -0.04
CA ILE A 114 1.80 -5.00 -0.71
C ILE A 114 1.52 -3.91 -1.74
N ALA A 115 1.44 -4.31 -3.01
CA ALA A 115 1.13 -3.42 -4.11
C ALA A 115 -0.38 -3.24 -4.27
N ASN A 116 -0.93 -2.10 -3.87
CA ASN A 116 -2.33 -1.79 -4.14
C ASN A 116 -2.51 -1.31 -5.58
N ILE A 117 -3.21 -2.11 -6.40
CA ILE A 117 -3.42 -1.83 -7.82
C ILE A 117 -4.89 -1.53 -8.07
N SER A 118 -5.13 -0.41 -8.74
CA SER A 118 -6.44 0.05 -9.18
C SER A 118 -6.48 0.19 -10.70
N GLY A 119 -7.66 0.03 -11.29
CA GLY A 119 -7.86 0.19 -12.72
C GLY A 119 -9.30 0.59 -13.03
N PHE A 120 -9.53 1.06 -14.25
CA PHE A 120 -10.84 1.43 -14.77
C PHE A 120 -11.34 0.47 -15.86
N SER A 121 -10.53 -0.53 -16.20
CA SER A 121 -10.89 -1.67 -17.04
C SER A 121 -10.11 -2.90 -16.61
N VAL A 122 -10.58 -4.07 -17.02
CA VAL A 122 -9.92 -5.37 -16.75
C VAL A 122 -8.48 -5.37 -17.32
N GLU A 123 -8.29 -4.76 -18.48
CA GLU A 123 -6.99 -4.65 -19.16
C GLU A 123 -6.01 -3.77 -18.37
N GLU A 124 -6.50 -2.68 -17.76
CA GLU A 124 -5.65 -1.82 -16.92
C GLU A 124 -5.16 -2.56 -15.68
N TYR A 125 -6.04 -3.33 -15.01
CA TYR A 125 -5.61 -4.17 -13.90
C TYR A 125 -4.55 -5.19 -14.33
N ALA A 126 -4.79 -5.93 -15.40
CA ALA A 126 -3.85 -6.92 -15.92
C ALA A 126 -2.49 -6.26 -16.27
N TYR A 127 -2.52 -5.14 -16.98
CA TYR A 127 -1.32 -4.39 -17.35
C TYR A 127 -0.49 -3.96 -16.14
N CYS A 128 -1.14 -3.36 -15.14
CA CYS A 128 -0.43 -2.90 -13.94
C CYS A 128 0.11 -4.08 -13.12
N CYS A 129 -0.70 -5.14 -12.96
CA CYS A 129 -0.29 -6.31 -12.19
C CYS A 129 0.86 -7.05 -12.84
N GLU A 130 0.86 -7.25 -14.17
CA GLU A 130 1.96 -7.87 -14.90
C GLU A 130 3.29 -7.13 -14.71
N ARG A 131 3.24 -5.80 -14.66
CA ARG A 131 4.43 -4.97 -14.51
C ARG A 131 4.97 -4.99 -13.09
N ILE A 132 4.07 -4.86 -12.11
CA ILE A 132 4.47 -4.78 -10.69
C ILE A 132 4.89 -6.15 -10.13
N ASP A 133 4.39 -7.24 -10.67
CA ASP A 133 4.75 -8.62 -10.28
C ASP A 133 6.23 -8.94 -10.53
N ARG A 134 6.89 -8.21 -11.41
CA ARG A 134 8.32 -8.37 -11.72
C ARG A 134 9.24 -7.69 -10.70
N GLU A 135 8.68 -6.92 -9.77
CA GLU A 135 9.44 -6.15 -8.79
C GLU A 135 9.71 -6.99 -7.54
N GLU A 136 10.97 -7.32 -7.28
CA GLU A 136 11.41 -8.19 -6.18
C GLU A 136 10.91 -7.76 -4.79
N GLN A 137 10.69 -6.45 -4.57
CA GLN A 137 10.21 -5.94 -3.29
C GLN A 137 8.70 -6.10 -3.11
N VAL A 138 7.97 -6.43 -4.17
CA VAL A 138 6.52 -6.66 -4.10
C VAL A 138 6.26 -8.13 -3.77
N GLY A 139 5.75 -8.39 -2.58
CA GLY A 139 5.42 -9.74 -2.14
C GLY A 139 3.97 -10.14 -2.36
N ILE A 140 3.07 -9.14 -2.41
CA ILE A 140 1.62 -9.36 -2.56
C ILE A 140 1.04 -8.26 -3.45
N ILE A 141 0.10 -8.62 -4.31
CA ILE A 141 -0.72 -7.67 -5.06
C ILE A 141 -2.11 -7.59 -4.41
N GLU A 142 -2.51 -6.40 -3.98
CA GLU A 142 -3.84 -6.09 -3.47
C GLU A 142 -4.67 -5.47 -4.59
N VAL A 143 -5.64 -6.22 -5.11
CA VAL A 143 -6.50 -5.78 -6.21
C VAL A 143 -7.60 -4.88 -5.67
N ASN A 144 -7.50 -3.58 -5.91
CA ASN A 144 -8.46 -2.59 -5.43
C ASN A 144 -9.63 -2.45 -6.41
N VAL A 145 -10.71 -3.16 -6.13
CA VAL A 145 -11.96 -3.12 -6.90
C VAL A 145 -12.99 -2.13 -6.36
N SER A 146 -12.62 -1.33 -5.34
CA SER A 146 -13.51 -0.36 -4.67
C SER A 146 -13.65 0.97 -5.43
N CYS A 147 -12.78 1.27 -6.40
CA CYS A 147 -12.82 2.54 -7.13
C CYS A 147 -14.06 2.59 -8.04
N PRO A 148 -14.90 3.63 -7.90
CA PRO A 148 -16.04 3.79 -8.78
C PRO A 148 -15.56 4.06 -10.21
N ASN A 149 -16.06 3.26 -11.17
CA ASN A 149 -15.81 3.48 -12.59
C ASN A 149 -16.67 4.64 -13.07
N VAL A 150 -16.12 5.86 -13.10
CA VAL A 150 -16.85 7.10 -13.40
C VAL A 150 -17.19 7.28 -14.88
N ARG A 151 -16.60 6.51 -15.81
CA ARG A 151 -16.72 6.77 -17.24
C ARG A 151 -17.97 6.18 -17.93
N HIS A 152 -18.67 5.25 -17.30
CA HIS A 152 -19.78 4.57 -17.94
C HIS A 152 -21.04 4.45 -17.07
N GLY A 153 -21.23 5.33 -16.08
CA GLY A 153 -22.33 5.19 -15.11
C GLY A 153 -22.30 3.84 -14.39
N GLY A 154 -21.12 3.18 -14.43
CA GLY A 154 -20.92 1.83 -14.00
C GLY A 154 -20.65 1.73 -12.51
N MET A 155 -21.15 0.67 -11.93
CA MET A 155 -20.85 0.24 -10.59
C MET A 155 -19.35 -0.12 -10.50
N SER A 156 -18.77 0.07 -9.32
CA SER A 156 -17.43 -0.44 -8.99
C SER A 156 -17.35 -1.94 -9.30
N PHE A 157 -16.19 -2.42 -9.79
CA PHE A 157 -15.96 -3.87 -10.01
C PHE A 157 -16.23 -4.71 -8.76
N GLY A 158 -16.11 -4.14 -7.57
CA GLY A 158 -16.38 -4.80 -6.29
C GLY A 158 -17.86 -4.93 -5.93
N THR A 159 -18.79 -4.35 -6.69
CA THR A 159 -20.24 -4.45 -6.42
C THR A 159 -20.93 -5.60 -7.14
N SER A 160 -20.23 -6.27 -8.08
CA SER A 160 -20.70 -7.45 -8.79
C SER A 160 -19.71 -8.59 -8.61
N PRO A 161 -20.16 -9.78 -8.14
CA PRO A 161 -19.30 -10.96 -8.05
C PRO A 161 -18.69 -11.35 -9.41
N GLU A 162 -19.44 -11.20 -10.49
CA GLU A 162 -18.99 -11.53 -11.86
C GLU A 162 -17.87 -10.59 -12.29
N ALA A 163 -18.02 -9.28 -12.09
CA ALA A 163 -17.01 -8.29 -12.44
C ALA A 163 -15.74 -8.45 -11.59
N ALA A 164 -15.88 -8.68 -10.29
CA ALA A 164 -14.75 -8.96 -9.41
C ALA A 164 -13.99 -10.24 -9.84
N ALA A 165 -14.75 -11.29 -10.19
CA ALA A 165 -14.17 -12.53 -10.67
C ALA A 165 -13.47 -12.38 -12.03
N GLU A 166 -13.98 -11.53 -12.92
CA GLU A 166 -13.36 -11.23 -14.22
C GLU A 166 -12.00 -10.55 -14.03
N VAL A 167 -11.95 -9.49 -13.22
CA VAL A 167 -10.68 -8.81 -12.87
C VAL A 167 -9.69 -9.78 -12.22
N THR A 168 -10.14 -10.56 -11.24
CA THR A 168 -9.30 -11.53 -10.54
C THR A 168 -8.71 -12.57 -11.50
N ARG A 169 -9.51 -13.11 -12.39
CA ARG A 169 -9.03 -14.06 -13.42
C ARG A 169 -8.03 -13.43 -14.37
N ALA A 170 -8.24 -12.18 -14.78
CA ALA A 170 -7.32 -11.48 -15.66
C ALA A 170 -5.96 -11.23 -14.98
N VAL A 171 -5.98 -10.78 -13.73
CA VAL A 171 -4.77 -10.60 -12.91
C VAL A 171 -4.03 -11.93 -12.74
N LYS A 172 -4.74 -13.00 -12.32
CA LYS A 172 -4.13 -14.33 -12.11
C LYS A 172 -3.55 -15.00 -13.37
N ARG A 173 -3.82 -14.49 -14.55
CA ARG A 173 -3.19 -14.98 -15.79
C ARG A 173 -1.81 -14.38 -16.05
N VAL A 174 -1.50 -13.27 -15.40
CA VAL A 174 -0.29 -12.48 -15.65
C VAL A 174 0.64 -12.38 -14.42
N THR A 175 0.20 -12.95 -13.27
CA THR A 175 0.95 -13.01 -11.99
C THR A 175 1.13 -14.43 -11.49
#